data_0c48b23a71afe1c5d4550cb65299578d
#
_entry.id   0c48b23a71afe1c5d4550cb65299578d
#
_cell.length_a   1.000
_cell.length_b   1.000
_cell.length_c   1.000
_cell.angle_alpha   90.00
_cell.angle_beta   90.00
_cell.angle_gamma   90.00
#
_symmetry.space_group_name_H-M   'P 1'
#
loop_
_entity.id
_entity.type
_entity.pdbx_description
1 polymer ?
#
loop_
_entity_poly.entity_id
_entity_poly.type
_entity_poly.pdbx_seq_one_letter_code
_entity_poly.pdbx_strand_id
1 'polypeptide(L)'
;MYDNHQEGPHLPTIEAPSARPGHPRKWTILALVLAAECMDLLDGTIVNVAAPTIHARLHASTASLQWIIGGYALAFAAGLIGGGRLGDIYGRRRLFIVGALGFVGASVACAFSVSPAMLIVCRLVQGVAAAALIPQGLGIVREVFADDELQGAFALFGPVIGLSAVLGPIIGGALVTLNAFGTGWRLIFFVNLPLGLIAALGAARLMPESRAPKPPSLDVVGALLAAAGMGLVVYPLIQGRSAGWPAWTYLMMAGSVVALALLAVWDRRLRRRGRDPLVETSIFRHRSYGAGLASILVFFAGMSGVLLVLTLFLQFGEHFSAIHAGLTLVPLAAGSATGATLAGALLAPRFGRVVLQLACMLLAAGVVWMRQTILAHGLHTSSLDLIAPQLIVGCGIGMMISPLFDFILASVTDAEVGSASGVLNAGQQLGGAVGVAAVGTLFFSTLRHSGFVTAISHALVLELATTPLLLVLISLLPRHAREGRETGVTAIDPPTGAAVIHETDVIGPGYARADGQLVKKCFAGGDVS
;
A
#
# COMPACT_ATOMS: atom_id res chain seq x y z
N MET A 1 -75.05 -16.81 -8.87
CA MET A 1 -74.37 -16.63 -7.61
C MET A 1 -73.13 -17.53 -7.65
N TYR A 2 -72.04 -17.05 -8.28
CA TYR A 2 -70.74 -17.68 -8.27
C TYR A 2 -69.71 -16.55 -8.24
N ASP A 3 -69.22 -16.34 -7.03
CA ASP A 3 -68.11 -15.38 -6.75
C ASP A 3 -66.83 -16.09 -7.02
N ASN A 4 -66.11 -15.68 -8.05
CA ASN A 4 -64.80 -16.28 -8.43
C ASN A 4 -63.73 -15.23 -8.20
N HIS A 5 -63.26 -15.11 -6.94
CA HIS A 5 -62.03 -14.37 -6.62
C HIS A 5 -60.83 -15.14 -7.17
N GLN A 6 -60.38 -14.79 -8.38
CA GLN A 6 -59.05 -15.16 -8.86
C GLN A 6 -58.04 -14.25 -8.19
N GLU A 7 -57.34 -14.77 -7.18
CA GLU A 7 -56.10 -14.18 -6.70
C GLU A 7 -55.05 -14.26 -7.84
N GLY A 8 -54.67 -13.08 -8.33
CA GLY A 8 -53.61 -12.98 -9.33
C GLY A 8 -52.27 -13.46 -8.72
N PRO A 9 -51.31 -13.96 -9.56
CA PRO A 9 -50.02 -14.45 -9.08
C PRO A 9 -49.28 -13.32 -8.35
N HIS A 10 -49.00 -13.52 -7.06
CA HIS A 10 -48.13 -12.66 -6.26
C HIS A 10 -46.71 -12.71 -6.90
N LEU A 11 -46.36 -11.64 -7.64
CA LEU A 11 -44.99 -11.42 -8.05
C LEU A 11 -44.14 -11.25 -6.78
N PRO A 12 -43.04 -11.99 -6.62
CA PRO A 12 -42.18 -11.79 -5.49
C PRO A 12 -41.62 -10.34 -5.54
N THR A 13 -41.92 -9.58 -4.50
CA THR A 13 -41.32 -8.28 -4.27
C THR A 13 -39.84 -8.52 -4.16
N ILE A 14 -39.04 -8.07 -5.15
CA ILE A 14 -37.60 -8.02 -5.06
C ILE A 14 -37.29 -6.97 -3.99
N GLU A 15 -37.18 -7.41 -2.74
CA GLU A 15 -36.65 -6.56 -1.68
C GLU A 15 -35.26 -6.08 -2.14
N ALA A 16 -35.09 -4.77 -2.26
CA ALA A 16 -33.78 -4.17 -2.45
C ALA A 16 -32.87 -4.70 -1.35
N PRO A 17 -31.61 -5.09 -1.67
CA PRO A 17 -30.70 -5.64 -0.67
C PRO A 17 -30.64 -4.64 0.48
N SER A 18 -31.09 -5.04 1.66
CA SER A 18 -31.06 -4.21 2.86
C SER A 18 -29.62 -3.81 3.11
N ALA A 19 -29.36 -2.50 3.15
CA ALA A 19 -28.05 -1.96 3.49
C ALA A 19 -27.56 -2.63 4.78
N ARG A 20 -26.38 -3.27 4.74
CA ARG A 20 -25.82 -3.95 5.92
C ARG A 20 -25.62 -2.91 7.03
N PRO A 21 -26.26 -3.05 8.20
CA PRO A 21 -26.03 -2.13 9.29
C PRO A 21 -24.59 -2.22 9.74
N GLY A 22 -23.89 -1.09 9.80
CA GLY A 22 -22.51 -1.04 10.28
C GLY A 22 -22.39 -1.52 11.73
N HIS A 23 -21.25 -2.13 12.07
CA HIS A 23 -20.98 -2.61 13.44
C HIS A 23 -21.00 -1.45 14.46
N PRO A 24 -21.62 -1.57 15.64
CA PRO A 24 -21.76 -0.46 16.61
C PRO A 24 -20.42 0.10 17.11
N ARG A 25 -19.34 -0.68 17.08
CA ARG A 25 -17.98 -0.27 17.48
C ARG A 25 -17.02 -0.12 16.30
N LYS A 26 -17.51 0.13 15.09
CA LYS A 26 -16.72 0.22 13.85
C LYS A 26 -15.54 1.18 13.94
N TRP A 27 -15.72 2.37 14.52
CA TRP A 27 -14.66 3.36 14.68
C TRP A 27 -13.54 2.92 15.63
N THR A 28 -13.89 2.21 16.71
CA THR A 28 -12.89 1.62 17.62
C THR A 28 -12.11 0.50 16.93
N ILE A 29 -12.80 -0.33 16.15
CA ILE A 29 -12.16 -1.39 15.36
C ILE A 29 -11.22 -0.78 14.30
N LEU A 30 -11.64 0.29 13.62
CA LEU A 30 -10.80 1.02 12.69
C LEU A 30 -9.55 1.58 13.38
N ALA A 31 -9.69 2.16 14.56
CA ALA A 31 -8.55 2.68 15.33
C ALA A 31 -7.53 1.58 15.68
N LEU A 32 -7.99 0.34 15.98
CA LEU A 32 -7.10 -0.80 16.23
C LEU A 32 -6.37 -1.25 14.95
N VAL A 33 -7.06 -1.25 13.81
CA VAL A 33 -6.45 -1.55 12.51
C VAL A 33 -5.42 -0.49 12.15
N LEU A 34 -5.76 0.80 12.30
CA LEU A 34 -4.83 1.90 12.05
C LEU A 34 -3.64 1.90 13.00
N ALA A 35 -3.81 1.45 14.25
CA ALA A 35 -2.69 1.27 15.19
C ALA A 35 -1.72 0.17 14.73
N ALA A 36 -2.23 -0.93 14.15
CA ALA A 36 -1.41 -1.98 13.56
C ALA A 36 -0.67 -1.50 12.30
N GLU A 37 -1.33 -0.74 11.42
CA GLU A 37 -0.71 -0.10 10.27
C GLU A 37 0.38 0.91 10.69
N CYS A 38 0.08 1.74 11.69
CA CYS A 38 1.05 2.68 12.26
C CYS A 38 2.28 1.95 12.81
N MET A 39 2.08 0.85 13.55
CA MET A 39 3.17 0.02 14.08
C MET A 39 4.07 -0.52 12.96
N ASP A 40 3.49 -1.06 11.88
CA ASP A 40 4.22 -1.59 10.73
C ASP A 40 5.06 -0.51 10.04
N LEU A 41 4.47 0.65 9.77
CA LEU A 41 5.12 1.76 9.09
C LEU A 41 6.20 2.43 9.95
N LEU A 42 5.95 2.57 11.26
CA LEU A 42 6.96 3.06 12.20
C LEU A 42 8.16 2.12 12.22
N ASP A 43 7.91 0.81 12.35
CA ASP A 43 8.96 -0.20 12.39
C ASP A 43 9.81 -0.23 11.12
N GLY A 44 9.19 -0.08 9.95
CA GLY A 44 9.89 0.00 8.66
C GLY A 44 10.82 1.21 8.54
N THR A 45 10.49 2.35 9.17
CA THR A 45 11.23 3.60 9.05
C THR A 45 12.19 3.86 10.20
N ILE A 46 11.83 3.46 11.42
CA ILE A 46 12.60 3.73 12.65
C ILE A 46 13.99 3.09 12.64
N VAL A 47 14.13 1.92 12.00
CA VAL A 47 15.40 1.18 11.92
C VAL A 47 16.44 1.93 11.08
N ASN A 48 16.02 2.71 10.08
CA ASN A 48 16.94 3.52 9.26
C ASN A 48 17.72 4.52 10.10
N VAL A 49 17.03 5.17 11.07
CA VAL A 49 17.63 6.15 11.97
C VAL A 49 18.60 5.49 12.97
N ALA A 50 18.29 4.27 13.40
CA ALA A 50 19.12 3.51 14.31
C ALA A 50 20.32 2.82 13.62
N ALA A 51 20.35 2.75 12.29
CA ALA A 51 21.35 2.03 11.53
C ALA A 51 22.81 2.38 11.91
N PRO A 52 23.20 3.67 12.09
CA PRO A 52 24.56 4.01 12.52
C PRO A 52 24.91 3.44 13.90
N THR A 53 23.97 3.48 14.85
CA THR A 53 24.16 2.95 16.22
C THR A 53 24.24 1.42 16.22
N ILE A 54 23.41 0.76 15.39
CA ILE A 54 23.46 -0.70 15.18
C ILE A 54 24.81 -1.10 14.58
N HIS A 55 25.30 -0.35 13.57
CA HIS A 55 26.62 -0.56 12.98
C HIS A 55 27.72 -0.54 14.04
N ALA A 56 27.74 0.52 14.86
CA ALA A 56 28.77 0.72 15.87
C ALA A 56 28.71 -0.33 17.01
N ARG A 57 27.49 -0.69 17.47
CA ARG A 57 27.31 -1.56 18.64
C ARG A 57 27.36 -3.06 18.34
N LEU A 58 26.90 -3.48 17.17
CA LEU A 58 26.92 -4.89 16.73
C LEU A 58 28.06 -5.21 15.76
N HIS A 59 28.90 -4.23 15.41
CA HIS A 59 29.95 -4.36 14.38
C HIS A 59 29.37 -4.89 13.06
N ALA A 60 28.14 -4.45 12.72
CA ALA A 60 27.43 -4.90 11.55
C ALA A 60 28.07 -4.35 10.28
N SER A 61 28.35 -5.20 9.30
CA SER A 61 28.79 -4.74 7.97
C SER A 61 27.70 -3.93 7.27
N THR A 62 28.05 -3.16 6.25
CA THR A 62 27.07 -2.44 5.40
C THR A 62 26.04 -3.40 4.79
N ALA A 63 26.49 -4.60 4.35
CA ALA A 63 25.59 -5.63 3.85
C ALA A 63 24.63 -6.14 4.94
N SER A 64 25.12 -6.34 6.18
CA SER A 64 24.24 -6.74 7.29
C SER A 64 23.20 -5.68 7.61
N LEU A 65 23.54 -4.38 7.57
CA LEU A 65 22.57 -3.30 7.75
C LEU A 65 21.51 -3.29 6.66
N GLN A 66 21.90 -3.48 5.41
CA GLN A 66 20.97 -3.60 4.30
C GLN A 66 20.00 -4.78 4.49
N TRP A 67 20.49 -5.92 5.04
CA TRP A 67 19.66 -7.07 5.37
C TRP A 67 18.75 -6.84 6.57
N ILE A 68 19.17 -6.12 7.58
CA ILE A 68 18.35 -5.75 8.73
C ILE A 68 17.14 -4.91 8.28
N ILE A 69 17.36 -3.99 7.34
CA ILE A 69 16.30 -3.14 6.79
C ILE A 69 15.51 -3.88 5.71
N GLY A 70 16.18 -4.39 4.69
CA GLY A 70 15.53 -4.98 3.51
C GLY A 70 14.97 -6.37 3.74
N GLY A 71 15.51 -7.14 4.69
CA GLY A 71 15.02 -8.49 5.02
C GLY A 71 13.60 -8.48 5.55
N TYR A 72 13.23 -7.50 6.37
CA TYR A 72 11.87 -7.27 6.81
C TYR A 72 10.93 -7.05 5.61
N ALA A 73 11.24 -6.07 4.76
CA ALA A 73 10.44 -5.74 3.60
C ALA A 73 10.30 -6.92 2.62
N LEU A 74 11.38 -7.70 2.43
CA LEU A 74 11.37 -8.92 1.62
C LEU A 74 10.40 -9.96 2.17
N ALA A 75 10.52 -10.30 3.46
CA ALA A 75 9.69 -11.31 4.10
C ALA A 75 8.22 -10.87 4.14
N PHE A 76 7.98 -9.58 4.39
CA PHE A 76 6.65 -8.97 4.34
C PHE A 76 6.04 -9.09 2.93
N ALA A 77 6.72 -8.62 1.89
CA ALA A 77 6.25 -8.69 0.51
C ALA A 77 5.98 -10.13 0.06
N ALA A 78 6.89 -11.05 0.37
CA ALA A 78 6.76 -12.47 0.01
C ALA A 78 5.57 -13.15 0.69
N GLY A 79 5.30 -12.79 1.96
CA GLY A 79 4.22 -13.35 2.76
C GLY A 79 2.85 -12.71 2.51
N LEU A 80 2.80 -11.48 1.98
CA LEU A 80 1.59 -10.64 1.95
C LEU A 80 0.44 -11.29 1.14
N ILE A 81 0.76 -11.87 -0.02
CA ILE A 81 -0.22 -12.49 -0.90
C ILE A 81 -0.82 -13.74 -0.23
N GLY A 82 0.02 -14.54 0.46
CA GLY A 82 -0.41 -15.70 1.22
C GLY A 82 -1.18 -15.32 2.49
N GLY A 83 -0.76 -14.26 3.17
CA GLY A 83 -1.34 -13.76 4.42
C GLY A 83 -2.82 -13.43 4.28
N GLY A 84 -3.23 -12.74 3.21
CA GLY A 84 -4.62 -12.45 2.95
C GLY A 84 -5.50 -13.70 2.89
N ARG A 85 -5.04 -14.74 2.18
CA ARG A 85 -5.77 -16.01 2.07
C ARG A 85 -5.83 -16.80 3.36
N LEU A 86 -4.77 -16.76 4.17
CA LEU A 86 -4.78 -17.41 5.48
C LEU A 86 -5.91 -16.86 6.36
N GLY A 87 -6.20 -15.56 6.27
CA GLY A 87 -7.32 -14.95 7.00
C GLY A 87 -8.69 -15.43 6.52
N ASP A 88 -8.86 -15.60 5.24
CA ASP A 88 -10.11 -16.12 4.66
C ASP A 88 -10.36 -17.60 5.06
N ILE A 89 -9.29 -18.39 5.27
CA ILE A 89 -9.34 -19.80 5.67
C ILE A 89 -9.53 -19.94 7.20
N TYR A 90 -8.65 -19.33 7.98
CA TYR A 90 -8.55 -19.54 9.43
C TYR A 90 -9.34 -18.53 10.26
N GLY A 91 -9.79 -17.43 9.64
CA GLY A 91 -10.49 -16.32 10.27
C GLY A 91 -9.61 -15.09 10.40
N ARG A 92 -10.14 -13.94 9.93
CA ARG A 92 -9.39 -12.68 9.85
C ARG A 92 -9.02 -12.14 11.24
N ARG A 93 -9.95 -12.19 12.20
CA ARG A 93 -9.66 -11.78 13.57
C ARG A 93 -8.56 -12.62 14.21
N ARG A 94 -8.62 -13.95 14.08
CA ARG A 94 -7.61 -14.84 14.64
C ARG A 94 -6.24 -14.56 14.05
N LEU A 95 -6.16 -14.44 12.73
CA LEU A 95 -4.90 -14.19 12.06
C LEU A 95 -4.35 -12.79 12.36
N PHE A 96 -5.21 -11.78 12.52
CA PHE A 96 -4.83 -10.45 12.99
C PHE A 96 -4.17 -10.51 14.37
N ILE A 97 -4.76 -11.25 15.33
CA ILE A 97 -4.21 -11.40 16.68
C ILE A 97 -2.88 -12.15 16.64
N VAL A 98 -2.81 -13.27 15.92
CA VAL A 98 -1.57 -14.08 15.79
C VAL A 98 -0.47 -13.26 15.12
N GLY A 99 -0.80 -12.52 14.06
CA GLY A 99 0.13 -11.62 13.37
C GLY A 99 0.65 -10.51 14.28
N ALA A 100 -0.24 -9.83 15.02
CA ALA A 100 0.13 -8.77 15.96
C ALA A 100 1.03 -9.30 17.11
N LEU A 101 0.68 -10.42 17.72
CA LEU A 101 1.49 -11.04 18.77
C LEU A 101 2.83 -11.58 18.23
N GLY A 102 2.82 -12.16 17.02
CA GLY A 102 4.03 -12.61 16.34
C GLY A 102 4.97 -11.45 16.02
N PHE A 103 4.41 -10.32 15.55
CA PHE A 103 5.16 -9.10 15.29
C PHE A 103 5.80 -8.54 16.56
N VAL A 104 5.02 -8.43 17.66
CA VAL A 104 5.53 -7.99 18.96
C VAL A 104 6.61 -8.94 19.48
N GLY A 105 6.39 -10.24 19.41
CA GLY A 105 7.37 -11.24 19.87
C GLY A 105 8.68 -11.16 19.07
N ALA A 106 8.60 -11.02 17.75
CA ALA A 106 9.76 -10.83 16.91
C ALA A 106 10.46 -9.48 17.18
N SER A 107 9.70 -8.41 17.45
CA SER A 107 10.23 -7.10 17.83
C SER A 107 11.02 -7.17 19.14
N VAL A 108 10.48 -7.83 20.16
CA VAL A 108 11.19 -8.10 21.40
C VAL A 108 12.48 -8.90 21.14
N ALA A 109 12.42 -9.94 20.31
CA ALA A 109 13.62 -10.70 19.92
C ALA A 109 14.66 -9.83 19.19
N CYS A 110 14.23 -8.90 18.34
CA CYS A 110 15.10 -7.90 17.73
C CYS A 110 15.83 -7.04 18.77
N ALA A 111 15.10 -6.57 19.79
CA ALA A 111 15.66 -5.76 20.87
C ALA A 111 16.75 -6.51 21.67
N PHE A 112 16.61 -7.83 21.85
CA PHE A 112 17.59 -8.67 22.56
C PHE A 112 18.67 -9.26 21.64
N SER A 113 18.74 -8.87 20.37
CA SER A 113 19.74 -9.39 19.44
C SER A 113 21.17 -9.02 19.86
N VAL A 114 22.05 -10.04 19.87
CA VAL A 114 23.47 -9.93 20.24
C VAL A 114 24.41 -9.98 19.03
N SER A 115 23.88 -10.29 17.85
CA SER A 115 24.64 -10.33 16.60
C SER A 115 23.83 -9.81 15.43
N PRO A 116 24.47 -9.32 14.35
CA PRO A 116 23.77 -8.92 13.12
C PRO A 116 22.94 -10.05 12.51
N ALA A 117 23.45 -11.29 12.52
CA ALA A 117 22.75 -12.45 11.99
C ALA A 117 21.45 -12.74 12.75
N MET A 118 21.47 -12.69 14.09
CA MET A 118 20.27 -12.86 14.91
C MET A 118 19.25 -11.76 14.59
N LEU A 119 19.67 -10.50 14.49
CA LEU A 119 18.79 -9.39 14.18
C LEU A 119 18.15 -9.56 12.79
N ILE A 120 18.91 -9.99 11.77
CA ILE A 120 18.38 -10.29 10.44
C ILE A 120 17.29 -11.37 10.49
N VAL A 121 17.55 -12.49 11.19
CA VAL A 121 16.56 -13.57 11.32
C VAL A 121 15.30 -13.07 12.02
N CYS A 122 15.43 -12.31 13.11
CA CYS A 122 14.29 -11.74 13.82
C CYS A 122 13.49 -10.78 12.93
N ARG A 123 14.17 -9.98 12.08
CA ARG A 123 13.54 -9.09 11.09
C ARG A 123 12.77 -9.85 10.00
N LEU A 124 13.30 -10.97 9.52
CA LEU A 124 12.59 -11.85 8.58
C LEU A 124 11.31 -12.41 9.23
N VAL A 125 11.39 -12.92 10.46
CA VAL A 125 10.22 -13.42 11.21
C VAL A 125 9.19 -12.31 11.44
N GLN A 126 9.65 -11.10 11.79
CA GLN A 126 8.79 -9.93 11.98
C GLN A 126 8.06 -9.55 10.67
N GLY A 127 8.73 -9.61 9.52
CA GLY A 127 8.12 -9.38 8.21
C GLY A 127 7.04 -10.42 7.86
N VAL A 128 7.28 -11.70 8.17
CA VAL A 128 6.25 -12.75 8.01
C VAL A 128 5.04 -12.48 8.90
N ALA A 129 5.26 -12.04 10.15
CA ALA A 129 4.18 -11.69 11.07
C ALA A 129 3.37 -10.48 10.58
N ALA A 130 4.04 -9.46 10.03
CA ALA A 130 3.40 -8.32 9.38
C ALA A 130 2.53 -8.75 8.18
N ALA A 131 3.04 -9.66 7.34
CA ALA A 131 2.32 -10.21 6.21
C ALA A 131 1.04 -10.96 6.61
N ALA A 132 1.03 -11.58 7.78
CA ALA A 132 -0.16 -12.20 8.36
C ALA A 132 -1.13 -11.16 8.94
N LEU A 133 -0.63 -10.03 9.46
CA LEU A 133 -1.40 -9.00 10.17
C LEU A 133 -2.12 -8.03 9.23
N ILE A 134 -1.38 -7.36 8.36
CA ILE A 134 -1.84 -6.18 7.62
C ILE A 134 -3.02 -6.47 6.67
N PRO A 135 -3.05 -7.54 5.86
CA PRO A 135 -4.18 -7.80 4.98
C PRO A 135 -5.50 -8.04 5.73
N GLN A 136 -5.43 -8.51 6.98
CA GLN A 136 -6.62 -8.77 7.77
C GLN A 136 -7.33 -7.48 8.16
N GLY A 137 -6.56 -6.42 8.48
CA GLY A 137 -7.10 -5.12 8.85
C GLY A 137 -8.05 -4.56 7.79
N LEU A 138 -7.60 -4.53 6.53
CA LEU A 138 -8.42 -4.06 5.40
C LEU A 138 -9.69 -4.90 5.20
N GLY A 139 -9.58 -6.23 5.35
CA GLY A 139 -10.73 -7.14 5.26
C GLY A 139 -11.74 -6.92 6.38
N ILE A 140 -11.28 -6.71 7.62
CA ILE A 140 -12.12 -6.44 8.80
C ILE A 140 -12.84 -5.09 8.64
N VAL A 141 -12.15 -4.03 8.17
CA VAL A 141 -12.77 -2.72 7.94
C VAL A 141 -13.93 -2.83 6.96
N ARG A 142 -13.75 -3.55 5.84
CA ARG A 142 -14.84 -3.77 4.85
C ARG A 142 -16.05 -4.52 5.41
N GLU A 143 -15.85 -5.32 6.45
CA GLU A 143 -16.93 -6.09 7.05
C GLU A 143 -17.72 -5.31 8.11
N VAL A 144 -17.03 -4.45 8.86
CA VAL A 144 -17.66 -3.72 9.99
C VAL A 144 -18.29 -2.39 9.58
N PHE A 145 -17.93 -1.81 8.42
CA PHE A 145 -18.52 -0.59 7.89
C PHE A 145 -19.58 -0.90 6.84
N ALA A 146 -20.63 -0.08 6.80
CA ALA A 146 -21.60 -0.09 5.70
C ALA A 146 -20.95 0.45 4.41
N ASP A 147 -21.49 0.06 3.24
CA ASP A 147 -20.86 0.38 1.94
C ASP A 147 -20.73 1.88 1.68
N ASP A 148 -21.68 2.69 2.15
CA ASP A 148 -21.68 4.16 2.07
C ASP A 148 -20.64 4.82 2.99
N GLU A 149 -20.23 4.15 4.07
CA GLU A 149 -19.28 4.65 5.06
C GLU A 149 -17.82 4.25 4.77
N LEU A 150 -17.60 3.23 3.94
CA LEU A 150 -16.27 2.69 3.63
C LEU A 150 -15.30 3.75 3.11
N GLN A 151 -15.79 4.67 2.26
CA GLN A 151 -14.96 5.74 1.74
C GLN A 151 -14.40 6.64 2.86
N GLY A 152 -15.23 6.97 3.86
CA GLY A 152 -14.81 7.74 5.03
C GLY A 152 -13.80 6.99 5.90
N ALA A 153 -13.99 5.69 6.08
CA ALA A 153 -13.06 4.85 6.84
C ALA A 153 -11.68 4.75 6.15
N PHE A 154 -11.67 4.50 4.85
CA PHE A 154 -10.41 4.42 4.09
C PHE A 154 -9.70 5.77 3.94
N ALA A 155 -10.42 6.89 3.97
CA ALA A 155 -9.81 8.23 3.94
C ALA A 155 -8.87 8.48 5.13
N LEU A 156 -9.05 7.77 6.27
CA LEU A 156 -8.18 7.91 7.44
C LEU A 156 -6.83 7.17 7.29
N PHE A 157 -6.72 6.20 6.37
CA PHE A 157 -5.46 5.50 6.14
C PHE A 157 -4.38 6.44 5.59
N GLY A 158 -4.73 7.34 4.66
CA GLY A 158 -3.77 8.28 4.07
C GLY A 158 -3.03 9.14 5.10
N PRO A 159 -3.73 9.90 5.95
CA PRO A 159 -3.10 10.68 7.02
C PRO A 159 -2.28 9.84 8.00
N VAL A 160 -2.77 8.65 8.39
CA VAL A 160 -2.04 7.75 9.30
C VAL A 160 -0.75 7.23 8.67
N ILE A 161 -0.80 6.81 7.41
CA ILE A 161 0.39 6.37 6.65
C ILE A 161 1.41 7.52 6.56
N GLY A 162 0.96 8.70 6.15
CA GLY A 162 1.84 9.87 6.02
C GLY A 162 2.48 10.29 7.35
N LEU A 163 1.69 10.31 8.42
CA LEU A 163 2.19 10.66 9.76
C LEU A 163 3.16 9.61 10.30
N SER A 164 2.85 8.32 10.13
CA SER A 164 3.68 7.21 10.60
C SER A 164 5.05 7.19 9.92
N ALA A 165 5.11 7.49 8.62
CA ALA A 165 6.37 7.54 7.87
C ALA A 165 7.36 8.56 8.43
N VAL A 166 6.87 9.61 9.08
CA VAL A 166 7.68 10.67 9.66
C VAL A 166 7.85 10.53 11.16
N LEU A 167 6.84 10.04 11.88
CA LEU A 167 7.00 9.75 13.30
C LEU A 167 8.08 8.69 13.55
N GLY A 168 8.29 7.75 12.64
CA GLY A 168 9.34 6.74 12.76
C GLY A 168 10.73 7.33 12.99
N PRO A 169 11.26 8.15 12.08
CA PRO A 169 12.52 8.85 12.28
C PRO A 169 12.58 9.72 13.55
N ILE A 170 11.51 10.44 13.89
CA ILE A 170 11.47 11.29 15.08
C ILE A 170 11.56 10.47 16.37
N ILE A 171 10.66 9.48 16.50
CA ILE A 171 10.61 8.60 17.67
C ILE A 171 11.92 7.78 17.74
N GLY A 172 12.41 7.28 16.60
CA GLY A 172 13.67 6.55 16.54
C GLY A 172 14.85 7.39 17.00
N GLY A 173 14.93 8.62 16.50
CA GLY A 173 15.97 9.57 16.91
C GLY A 173 15.91 9.90 18.40
N ALA A 174 14.71 10.15 18.93
CA ALA A 174 14.51 10.41 20.35
C ALA A 174 14.93 9.20 21.22
N LEU A 175 14.51 8.00 20.86
CA LEU A 175 14.80 6.78 21.63
C LEU A 175 16.29 6.40 21.61
N VAL A 176 16.94 6.54 20.44
CA VAL A 176 18.40 6.31 20.31
C VAL A 176 19.16 7.33 21.16
N THR A 177 18.75 8.60 21.16
CA THR A 177 19.39 9.69 21.91
C THR A 177 19.17 9.56 23.42
N LEU A 178 17.94 9.22 23.84
CA LEU A 178 17.60 9.01 25.25
C LEU A 178 18.44 7.89 25.88
N ASN A 179 18.83 6.89 25.09
CA ASN A 179 19.67 5.77 25.55
C ASN A 179 19.26 5.27 26.94
N ALA A 180 17.95 5.23 27.23
CA ALA A 180 17.44 4.84 28.54
C ALA A 180 17.95 3.46 28.94
N PHE A 181 18.44 3.35 30.15
CA PHE A 181 19.04 2.11 30.71
C PHE A 181 20.26 1.57 29.93
N GLY A 182 20.94 2.39 29.11
CA GLY A 182 22.08 1.95 28.29
C GLY A 182 21.69 1.06 27.10
N THR A 183 20.40 0.95 26.79
CA THR A 183 19.87 0.06 25.74
C THR A 183 20.11 0.58 24.32
N GLY A 184 20.35 1.88 24.17
CA GLY A 184 20.66 2.51 22.87
C GLY A 184 19.58 2.25 21.81
N TRP A 185 19.99 1.71 20.66
CA TRP A 185 19.12 1.41 19.53
C TRP A 185 18.02 0.37 19.83
N ARG A 186 18.15 -0.44 20.88
CA ARG A 186 17.20 -1.52 21.21
C ARG A 186 15.80 -1.01 21.53
N LEU A 187 15.71 0.21 22.08
CA LEU A 187 14.42 0.83 22.43
C LEU A 187 13.50 1.05 21.23
N ILE A 188 14.04 1.19 20.03
CA ILE A 188 13.20 1.37 18.83
C ILE A 188 12.24 0.20 18.60
N PHE A 189 12.65 -1.01 18.96
CA PHE A 189 11.81 -2.20 18.84
C PHE A 189 10.75 -2.31 19.94
N PHE A 190 11.00 -1.76 21.13
CA PHE A 190 10.03 -1.76 22.21
C PHE A 190 8.83 -0.84 21.96
N VAL A 191 8.92 0.13 21.02
CA VAL A 191 7.79 0.97 20.59
C VAL A 191 6.63 0.12 20.04
N ASN A 192 6.94 -1.00 19.40
CA ASN A 192 5.95 -1.89 18.82
C ASN A 192 5.14 -2.65 19.90
N LEU A 193 5.67 -2.80 21.11
CA LEU A 193 5.04 -3.57 22.17
C LEU A 193 3.69 -2.98 22.61
N PRO A 194 3.57 -1.70 23.00
CA PRO A 194 2.28 -1.15 23.39
C PRO A 194 1.28 -1.13 22.23
N LEU A 195 1.70 -0.74 21.03
CA LEU A 195 0.82 -0.68 19.87
C LEU A 195 0.27 -2.04 19.48
N GLY A 196 1.14 -3.04 19.37
CA GLY A 196 0.75 -4.39 18.99
C GLY A 196 -0.07 -5.11 20.07
N LEU A 197 0.21 -4.88 21.36
CA LEU A 197 -0.61 -5.43 22.45
C LEU A 197 -2.00 -4.78 22.49
N ILE A 198 -2.12 -3.46 22.31
CA ILE A 198 -3.39 -2.77 22.21
C ILE A 198 -4.19 -3.31 21.00
N ALA A 199 -3.54 -3.46 19.84
CA ALA A 199 -4.17 -4.02 18.65
C ALA A 199 -4.65 -5.46 18.88
N ALA A 200 -3.81 -6.34 19.44
CA ALA A 200 -4.16 -7.74 19.69
C ALA A 200 -5.25 -7.91 20.73
N LEU A 201 -5.14 -7.24 21.90
CA LEU A 201 -6.13 -7.32 22.98
C LEU A 201 -7.45 -6.65 22.58
N GLY A 202 -7.40 -5.53 21.89
CA GLY A 202 -8.56 -4.86 21.33
C GLY A 202 -9.27 -5.73 20.30
N ALA A 203 -8.52 -6.33 19.39
CA ALA A 203 -9.05 -7.28 18.40
C ALA A 203 -9.74 -8.47 19.07
N ALA A 204 -9.12 -9.04 20.10
CA ALA A 204 -9.67 -10.18 20.83
C ALA A 204 -11.03 -9.88 21.48
N ARG A 205 -11.27 -8.62 21.88
CA ARG A 205 -12.50 -8.21 22.59
C ARG A 205 -13.58 -7.59 21.70
N LEU A 206 -13.17 -6.93 20.63
CA LEU A 206 -14.05 -6.03 19.89
C LEU A 206 -14.29 -6.44 18.43
N MET A 207 -13.33 -7.12 17.79
CA MET A 207 -13.49 -7.51 16.39
C MET A 207 -14.40 -8.72 16.24
N PRO A 208 -15.34 -8.74 15.29
CA PRO A 208 -16.08 -9.94 14.93
C PRO A 208 -15.16 -10.95 14.25
N GLU A 209 -15.45 -12.24 14.40
CA GLU A 209 -14.75 -13.27 13.62
C GLU A 209 -15.38 -13.35 12.24
N SER A 210 -14.54 -13.31 11.22
CA SER A 210 -14.92 -13.29 9.83
C SER A 210 -14.14 -14.32 9.04
N ARG A 211 -14.85 -15.06 8.20
CA ARG A 211 -14.28 -16.05 7.28
C ARG A 211 -15.01 -15.95 5.95
N ALA A 212 -14.32 -16.30 4.88
CA ALA A 212 -14.99 -16.42 3.60
C ALA A 212 -16.06 -17.53 3.66
N PRO A 213 -17.26 -17.32 3.13
CA PRO A 213 -18.33 -18.35 3.10
C PRO A 213 -17.90 -19.63 2.40
N LYS A 214 -17.03 -19.51 1.40
CA LYS A 214 -16.32 -20.61 0.74
C LYS A 214 -14.82 -20.32 0.88
N PRO A 215 -14.14 -20.90 1.89
CA PRO A 215 -12.73 -20.65 2.08
C PRO A 215 -11.93 -21.15 0.87
N PRO A 216 -11.07 -20.30 0.28
CA PRO A 216 -10.23 -20.69 -0.83
C PRO A 216 -9.25 -21.78 -0.39
N SER A 217 -8.85 -22.65 -1.31
CA SER A 217 -7.80 -23.63 -1.04
C SER A 217 -6.45 -22.93 -0.84
N LEU A 218 -5.64 -23.43 0.11
CA LEU A 218 -4.28 -22.94 0.29
C LEU A 218 -3.41 -23.36 -0.89
N ASP A 219 -2.94 -22.40 -1.67
CA ASP A 219 -2.00 -22.63 -2.77
C ASP A 219 -0.55 -22.43 -2.27
N VAL A 220 -0.01 -23.49 -1.67
CA VAL A 220 1.38 -23.49 -1.16
C VAL A 220 2.39 -23.33 -2.30
N VAL A 221 2.14 -23.92 -3.46
CA VAL A 221 3.05 -23.84 -4.62
C VAL A 221 3.08 -22.43 -5.17
N GLY A 222 1.90 -21.82 -5.34
CA GLY A 222 1.81 -20.41 -5.75
C GLY A 222 2.50 -19.47 -4.75
N ALA A 223 2.29 -19.67 -3.44
CA ALA A 223 2.94 -18.88 -2.40
C ALA A 223 4.48 -19.02 -2.43
N LEU A 224 5.01 -20.23 -2.62
CA LEU A 224 6.45 -20.45 -2.74
C LEU A 224 7.03 -19.83 -4.02
N LEU A 225 6.31 -19.91 -5.15
CA LEU A 225 6.73 -19.27 -6.40
C LEU A 225 6.72 -17.74 -6.30
N ALA A 226 5.71 -17.17 -5.64
CA ALA A 226 5.64 -15.72 -5.38
C ALA A 226 6.79 -15.28 -4.47
N ALA A 227 7.03 -15.98 -3.35
CA ALA A 227 8.11 -15.72 -2.42
C ALA A 227 9.49 -15.86 -3.10
N ALA A 228 9.69 -16.89 -3.91
CA ALA A 228 10.91 -17.09 -4.68
C ALA A 228 11.11 -15.96 -5.71
N GLY A 229 10.05 -15.59 -6.45
CA GLY A 229 10.09 -14.48 -7.40
C GLY A 229 10.51 -13.16 -6.74
N MET A 230 9.91 -12.83 -5.60
CA MET A 230 10.27 -11.63 -4.82
C MET A 230 11.69 -11.73 -4.26
N GLY A 231 12.08 -12.88 -3.68
CA GLY A 231 13.40 -13.11 -3.12
C GLY A 231 14.51 -12.99 -4.17
N LEU A 232 14.29 -13.56 -5.36
CA LEU A 232 15.26 -13.54 -6.46
C LEU A 232 15.49 -12.16 -7.07
N VAL A 233 14.60 -11.19 -6.87
CA VAL A 233 14.84 -9.81 -7.28
C VAL A 233 15.36 -8.95 -6.13
N VAL A 234 14.83 -9.08 -4.92
CA VAL A 234 15.21 -8.23 -3.79
C VAL A 234 16.60 -8.59 -3.25
N TYR A 235 16.94 -9.88 -3.20
CA TYR A 235 18.27 -10.31 -2.73
C TYR A 235 19.42 -9.68 -3.51
N PRO A 236 19.47 -9.77 -4.86
CA PRO A 236 20.54 -9.12 -5.62
C PRO A 236 20.49 -7.60 -5.56
N LEU A 237 19.32 -6.97 -5.38
CA LEU A 237 19.23 -5.51 -5.18
C LEU A 237 19.92 -5.08 -3.88
N ILE A 238 19.76 -5.85 -2.80
CA ILE A 238 20.40 -5.58 -1.51
C ILE A 238 21.92 -5.87 -1.58
N GLN A 239 22.29 -7.06 -2.08
CA GLN A 239 23.67 -7.56 -2.00
C GLN A 239 24.55 -7.13 -3.18
N GLY A 240 23.96 -6.86 -4.34
CA GLY A 240 24.69 -6.64 -5.60
C GLY A 240 25.67 -5.48 -5.52
N ARG A 241 25.28 -4.39 -4.88
CA ARG A 241 26.15 -3.24 -4.70
C ARG A 241 27.40 -3.55 -3.88
N SER A 242 27.27 -4.22 -2.73
CA SER A 242 28.41 -4.58 -1.89
C SER A 242 29.33 -5.60 -2.56
N ALA A 243 28.76 -6.44 -3.44
CA ALA A 243 29.49 -7.43 -4.23
C ALA A 243 30.04 -6.91 -5.56
N GLY A 244 29.77 -5.66 -5.96
CA GLY A 244 30.22 -5.08 -7.22
C GLY A 244 29.44 -5.55 -8.45
N TRP A 245 28.17 -5.94 -8.28
CA TRP A 245 27.27 -6.39 -9.34
C TRP A 245 27.80 -7.59 -10.17
N PRO A 246 28.18 -8.72 -9.53
CA PRO A 246 28.66 -9.89 -10.25
C PRO A 246 27.54 -10.56 -11.06
N ALA A 247 27.91 -11.41 -12.02
CA ALA A 247 26.97 -12.04 -12.96
C ALA A 247 25.81 -12.78 -12.27
N TRP A 248 26.03 -13.37 -11.08
CA TRP A 248 24.96 -14.06 -10.35
C TRP A 248 23.79 -13.13 -9.97
N THR A 249 24.02 -11.82 -9.79
CA THR A 249 22.95 -10.86 -9.47
C THR A 249 21.96 -10.74 -10.63
N TYR A 250 22.46 -10.67 -11.84
CA TYR A 250 21.63 -10.63 -13.06
C TYR A 250 20.95 -11.97 -13.33
N LEU A 251 21.63 -13.07 -13.06
CA LEU A 251 21.03 -14.41 -13.17
C LEU A 251 19.88 -14.61 -12.17
N MET A 252 20.00 -14.12 -10.94
CA MET A 252 18.92 -14.17 -9.97
C MET A 252 17.75 -13.29 -10.40
N MET A 253 17.99 -12.08 -10.91
CA MET A 253 16.93 -11.21 -11.44
C MET A 253 16.21 -11.87 -12.63
N ALA A 254 16.93 -12.51 -13.53
CA ALA A 254 16.34 -13.30 -14.61
C ALA A 254 15.54 -14.50 -14.05
N GLY A 255 16.07 -15.19 -13.03
CA GLY A 255 15.38 -16.24 -12.30
C GLY A 255 14.07 -15.79 -11.65
N SER A 256 14.01 -14.53 -11.16
CA SER A 256 12.77 -13.92 -10.67
C SER A 256 11.70 -13.87 -11.76
N VAL A 257 12.06 -13.40 -12.96
CA VAL A 257 11.13 -13.36 -14.11
C VAL A 257 10.61 -14.76 -14.42
N VAL A 258 11.48 -15.77 -14.40
CA VAL A 258 11.09 -17.17 -14.61
C VAL A 258 10.15 -17.66 -13.50
N ALA A 259 10.46 -17.38 -12.23
CA ALA A 259 9.61 -17.80 -11.11
C ALA A 259 8.20 -17.16 -11.18
N LEU A 260 8.12 -15.87 -11.50
CA LEU A 260 6.85 -15.17 -11.68
C LEU A 260 6.08 -15.65 -12.93
N ALA A 261 6.78 -15.99 -14.01
CA ALA A 261 6.15 -16.61 -15.18
C ALA A 261 5.61 -18.00 -14.84
N LEU A 262 6.36 -18.81 -14.08
CA LEU A 262 5.89 -20.11 -13.58
C LEU A 262 4.67 -19.95 -12.65
N LEU A 263 4.64 -18.94 -11.78
CA LEU A 263 3.47 -18.60 -10.98
C LEU A 263 2.26 -18.33 -11.88
N ALA A 264 2.41 -17.48 -12.89
CA ALA A 264 1.32 -17.17 -13.81
C ALA A 264 0.81 -18.41 -14.58
N VAL A 265 1.71 -19.32 -14.96
CA VAL A 265 1.33 -20.60 -15.60
C VAL A 265 0.64 -21.52 -14.60
N TRP A 266 1.13 -21.58 -13.37
CA TRP A 266 0.55 -22.38 -12.28
C TRP A 266 -0.87 -21.91 -11.96
N ASP A 267 -1.07 -20.61 -11.76
CA ASP A 267 -2.37 -20.00 -11.47
C ASP A 267 -3.39 -20.28 -12.60
N ARG A 268 -2.95 -20.17 -13.87
CA ARG A 268 -3.79 -20.56 -15.03
C ARG A 268 -4.18 -22.04 -15.02
N ARG A 269 -3.26 -22.93 -14.61
CA ARG A 269 -3.54 -24.37 -14.49
C ARG A 269 -4.52 -24.67 -13.36
N LEU A 270 -4.36 -24.02 -12.20
CA LEU A 270 -5.28 -24.14 -11.06
C LEU A 270 -6.68 -23.72 -11.46
N ARG A 271 -6.81 -22.57 -12.10
CA ARG A 271 -8.10 -22.03 -12.58
C ARG A 271 -8.80 -22.99 -13.56
N ARG A 272 -8.04 -23.59 -14.50
CA ARG A 272 -8.58 -24.62 -15.42
C ARG A 272 -9.08 -25.87 -14.69
N ARG A 273 -8.59 -26.15 -13.50
CA ARG A 273 -9.00 -27.27 -12.64
C ARG A 273 -10.12 -26.89 -11.66
N GLY A 274 -10.72 -25.69 -11.78
CA GLY A 274 -11.76 -25.20 -10.89
C GLY A 274 -11.28 -24.91 -9.47
N ARG A 275 -9.96 -24.72 -9.27
CA ARG A 275 -9.37 -24.30 -7.98
C ARG A 275 -9.02 -22.81 -8.02
N ASP A 276 -9.07 -22.18 -6.85
CA ASP A 276 -8.75 -20.76 -6.72
C ASP A 276 -7.23 -20.53 -6.82
N PRO A 277 -6.74 -19.77 -7.82
CA PRO A 277 -5.33 -19.43 -7.96
C PRO A 277 -4.88 -18.46 -6.88
N LEU A 278 -3.58 -18.39 -6.55
CA LEU A 278 -3.05 -17.42 -5.58
C LEU A 278 -3.26 -15.98 -6.06
N VAL A 279 -2.96 -15.71 -7.32
CA VAL A 279 -3.18 -14.44 -7.99
C VAL A 279 -4.17 -14.63 -9.13
N GLU A 280 -5.26 -13.86 -9.09
CA GLU A 280 -6.21 -13.83 -10.20
C GLU A 280 -5.55 -13.17 -11.42
N THR A 281 -5.08 -14.02 -12.36
CA THR A 281 -4.37 -13.51 -13.55
C THR A 281 -5.26 -12.67 -14.48
N SER A 282 -6.59 -12.66 -14.28
CA SER A 282 -7.54 -11.80 -14.98
C SER A 282 -7.29 -10.31 -14.71
N ILE A 283 -6.81 -9.95 -13.52
CA ILE A 283 -6.48 -8.56 -13.16
C ILE A 283 -5.52 -7.89 -14.16
N PHE A 284 -4.58 -8.67 -14.72
CA PHE A 284 -3.61 -8.16 -15.69
C PHE A 284 -4.19 -7.96 -17.11
N ARG A 285 -5.44 -8.40 -17.36
CA ARG A 285 -6.15 -8.09 -18.61
C ARG A 285 -6.63 -6.65 -18.64
N HIS A 286 -6.85 -6.05 -17.47
CA HIS A 286 -7.20 -4.65 -17.34
C HIS A 286 -5.95 -3.79 -17.53
N ARG A 287 -5.86 -3.07 -18.65
CA ARG A 287 -4.72 -2.19 -18.97
C ARG A 287 -4.47 -1.15 -17.87
N SER A 288 -5.55 -0.63 -17.29
CA SER A 288 -5.49 0.31 -16.17
C SER A 288 -4.86 -0.28 -14.92
N TYR A 289 -5.13 -1.57 -14.62
CA TYR A 289 -4.49 -2.24 -13.49
C TYR A 289 -2.98 -2.40 -13.70
N GLY A 290 -2.55 -2.82 -14.89
CA GLY A 290 -1.13 -2.96 -15.23
C GLY A 290 -0.38 -1.62 -15.18
N ALA A 291 -0.98 -0.55 -15.74
CA ALA A 291 -0.42 0.80 -15.66
C ALA A 291 -0.38 1.32 -14.22
N GLY A 292 -1.41 1.03 -13.43
CA GLY A 292 -1.47 1.39 -12.03
C GLY A 292 -0.42 0.68 -11.18
N LEU A 293 -0.23 -0.62 -11.37
CA LEU A 293 0.83 -1.39 -10.71
C LEU A 293 2.22 -0.83 -11.03
N ALA A 294 2.48 -0.50 -12.31
CA ALA A 294 3.71 0.16 -12.72
C ALA A 294 3.86 1.54 -12.07
N SER A 295 2.77 2.31 -11.95
CA SER A 295 2.77 3.60 -11.24
C SER A 295 3.14 3.46 -9.77
N ILE A 296 2.60 2.45 -9.06
CA ILE A 296 2.96 2.14 -7.67
C ILE A 296 4.45 1.81 -7.56
N LEU A 297 4.97 0.93 -8.42
CA LEU A 297 6.39 0.57 -8.42
C LEU A 297 7.29 1.80 -8.57
N VAL A 298 7.02 2.64 -9.57
CA VAL A 298 7.83 3.84 -9.85
C VAL A 298 7.70 4.87 -8.72
N PHE A 299 6.49 5.13 -8.24
CA PHE A 299 6.24 6.10 -7.18
C PHE A 299 6.92 5.70 -5.85
N PHE A 300 6.74 4.44 -5.41
CA PHE A 300 7.36 3.99 -4.16
C PHE A 300 8.88 3.82 -4.28
N ALA A 301 9.40 3.54 -5.48
CA ALA A 301 10.84 3.56 -5.72
C ALA A 301 11.42 4.96 -5.51
N GLY A 302 10.82 5.96 -6.09
CA GLY A 302 11.22 7.35 -5.93
C GLY A 302 11.11 7.82 -4.48
N MET A 303 9.95 7.64 -3.87
CA MET A 303 9.71 8.05 -2.49
C MET A 303 10.73 7.45 -1.51
N SER A 304 10.98 6.12 -1.59
CA SER A 304 11.92 5.44 -0.69
C SER A 304 13.37 5.87 -0.95
N GLY A 305 13.71 6.11 -2.22
CA GLY A 305 15.03 6.61 -2.61
C GLY A 305 15.31 8.01 -2.07
N VAL A 306 14.36 8.94 -2.23
CA VAL A 306 14.49 10.33 -1.72
C VAL A 306 14.61 10.34 -0.19
N LEU A 307 13.76 9.59 0.52
CA LEU A 307 13.83 9.50 1.99
C LEU A 307 15.19 8.97 2.46
N LEU A 308 15.73 7.95 1.80
CA LEU A 308 17.05 7.40 2.12
C LEU A 308 18.13 8.47 1.98
N VAL A 309 18.24 9.10 0.79
CA VAL A 309 19.36 10.02 0.54
C VAL A 309 19.23 11.32 1.33
N LEU A 310 18.00 11.79 1.57
CA LEU A 310 17.77 12.95 2.44
C LEU A 310 18.20 12.65 3.88
N THR A 311 17.83 11.48 4.41
CA THR A 311 18.27 11.04 5.74
C THR A 311 19.79 10.92 5.84
N LEU A 312 20.45 10.34 4.82
CA LEU A 312 21.91 10.23 4.78
C LEU A 312 22.59 11.60 4.68
N PHE A 313 22.05 12.52 3.88
CA PHE A 313 22.57 13.88 3.75
C PHE A 313 22.47 14.63 5.07
N LEU A 314 21.31 14.61 5.75
CA LEU A 314 21.13 15.29 7.03
C LEU A 314 22.04 14.72 8.13
N GLN A 315 22.18 13.39 8.24
CA GLN A 315 22.95 12.79 9.33
C GLN A 315 24.45 12.74 9.07
N PHE A 316 24.88 12.41 7.86
CA PHE A 316 26.30 12.25 7.53
C PHE A 316 26.89 13.44 6.78
N GLY A 317 26.09 14.19 6.01
CA GLY A 317 26.50 15.42 5.34
C GLY A 317 26.50 16.61 6.27
N GLU A 318 25.35 16.93 6.87
CA GLU A 318 25.17 18.08 7.77
C GLU A 318 25.50 17.76 9.23
N HIS A 319 25.85 16.49 9.54
CA HIS A 319 26.14 16.03 10.91
C HIS A 319 25.02 16.26 11.92
N PHE A 320 23.75 16.30 11.47
CA PHE A 320 22.61 16.42 12.37
C PHE A 320 22.49 15.18 13.26
N SER A 321 22.16 15.39 14.52
CA SER A 321 21.76 14.28 15.39
C SER A 321 20.52 13.57 14.81
N ALA A 322 20.32 12.32 15.18
CA ALA A 322 19.18 11.54 14.70
C ALA A 322 17.83 12.23 14.98
N ILE A 323 17.69 12.87 16.16
CA ILE A 323 16.48 13.61 16.51
C ILE A 323 16.35 14.90 15.67
N HIS A 324 17.43 15.63 15.44
CA HIS A 324 17.41 16.85 14.61
C HIS A 324 17.05 16.51 13.16
N ALA A 325 17.64 15.46 12.59
CA ALA A 325 17.28 14.97 11.27
C ALA A 325 15.80 14.53 11.19
N GLY A 326 15.29 13.84 12.21
CA GLY A 326 13.87 13.49 12.31
C GLY A 326 12.95 14.71 12.36
N LEU A 327 13.26 15.70 13.18
CA LEU A 327 12.49 16.95 13.27
C LEU A 327 12.54 17.74 11.96
N THR A 328 13.65 17.69 11.24
CA THR A 328 13.78 18.32 9.92
C THR A 328 12.84 17.70 8.88
N LEU A 329 12.38 16.45 9.07
CA LEU A 329 11.42 15.79 8.19
C LEU A 329 9.94 16.06 8.55
N VAL A 330 9.64 16.77 9.64
CA VAL A 330 8.26 17.11 10.05
C VAL A 330 7.49 17.85 8.96
N PRO A 331 8.06 18.84 8.24
CA PRO A 331 7.35 19.52 7.15
C PRO A 331 6.91 18.56 6.04
N LEU A 332 7.72 17.56 5.73
CA LEU A 332 7.37 16.52 4.73
C LEU A 332 6.11 15.76 5.15
N ALA A 333 5.99 15.40 6.44
CA ALA A 333 4.79 14.76 6.97
C ALA A 333 3.57 15.65 6.96
N ALA A 334 3.74 16.88 7.44
CA ALA A 334 2.64 17.85 7.46
C ALA A 334 2.11 18.08 6.04
N GLY A 335 3.01 18.20 5.06
CA GLY A 335 2.67 18.27 3.65
C GLY A 335 1.90 17.01 3.19
N SER A 336 2.38 15.82 3.54
CA SER A 336 1.76 14.55 3.14
C SER A 336 0.36 14.39 3.73
N ALA A 337 0.17 14.67 5.02
CA ALA A 337 -1.13 14.64 5.65
C ALA A 337 -2.12 15.65 5.02
N THR A 338 -1.65 16.87 4.74
CA THR A 338 -2.44 17.91 4.07
C THR A 338 -2.81 17.50 2.66
N GLY A 339 -1.85 17.00 1.87
CA GLY A 339 -2.07 16.54 0.51
C GLY A 339 -3.05 15.38 0.43
N ALA A 340 -2.92 14.38 1.31
CA ALA A 340 -3.82 13.23 1.38
C ALA A 340 -5.26 13.67 1.70
N THR A 341 -5.43 14.58 2.66
CA THR A 341 -6.74 15.11 3.05
C THR A 341 -7.38 15.91 1.91
N LEU A 342 -6.63 16.81 1.28
CA LEU A 342 -7.11 17.61 0.15
C LEU A 342 -7.49 16.73 -1.05
N ALA A 343 -6.65 15.74 -1.37
CA ALA A 343 -6.90 14.85 -2.48
C ALA A 343 -8.13 13.97 -2.22
N GLY A 344 -8.19 13.28 -1.07
CA GLY A 344 -9.28 12.36 -0.77
C GLY A 344 -10.62 13.03 -0.59
N ALA A 345 -10.68 14.15 0.17
CA ALA A 345 -11.93 14.80 0.52
C ALA A 345 -12.48 15.73 -0.58
N LEU A 346 -11.59 16.43 -1.32
CA LEU A 346 -12.02 17.55 -2.17
C LEU A 346 -11.68 17.37 -3.65
N LEU A 347 -10.46 16.94 -3.96
CA LEU A 347 -9.96 17.02 -5.34
C LEU A 347 -10.26 15.79 -6.17
N ALA A 348 -10.05 14.58 -5.64
CA ALA A 348 -10.24 13.33 -6.39
C ALA A 348 -11.70 13.13 -6.85
N PRO A 349 -12.75 13.43 -6.04
CA PRO A 349 -14.13 13.33 -6.50
C PRO A 349 -14.48 14.29 -7.64
N ARG A 350 -13.82 15.46 -7.69
CA ARG A 350 -14.11 16.51 -8.70
C ARG A 350 -13.27 16.40 -9.95
N PHE A 351 -11.97 16.14 -9.82
CA PHE A 351 -11.00 16.23 -10.92
C PHE A 351 -10.48 14.88 -11.38
N GLY A 352 -10.86 13.79 -10.70
CA GLY A 352 -10.45 12.44 -11.08
C GLY A 352 -8.91 12.30 -11.16
N ARG A 353 -8.42 11.64 -12.22
CA ARG A 353 -6.97 11.37 -12.39
C ARG A 353 -6.09 12.62 -12.52
N VAL A 354 -6.65 13.79 -12.81
CA VAL A 354 -5.89 15.05 -12.87
C VAL A 354 -5.22 15.34 -11.55
N VAL A 355 -5.82 14.90 -10.44
CA VAL A 355 -5.23 15.02 -9.09
C VAL A 355 -3.90 14.27 -8.98
N LEU A 356 -3.80 13.07 -9.57
CA LEU A 356 -2.56 12.29 -9.60
C LEU A 356 -1.48 12.99 -10.46
N GLN A 357 -1.90 13.60 -11.59
CA GLN A 357 -0.97 14.39 -12.44
C GLN A 357 -0.48 15.64 -11.71
N LEU A 358 -1.36 16.34 -11.00
CA LEU A 358 -1.00 17.47 -10.16
C LEU A 358 -0.05 17.06 -9.02
N ALA A 359 -0.32 15.94 -8.37
CA ALA A 359 0.54 15.36 -7.33
C ALA A 359 1.95 15.08 -7.87
N CYS A 360 2.04 14.50 -9.07
CA CYS A 360 3.32 14.22 -9.73
C CYS A 360 4.09 15.52 -10.05
N MET A 361 3.41 16.58 -10.51
CA MET A 361 4.01 17.88 -10.77
C MET A 361 4.46 18.59 -9.50
N LEU A 362 3.68 18.51 -8.41
CA LEU A 362 4.08 19.04 -7.09
C LEU A 362 5.31 18.32 -6.54
N LEU A 363 5.35 16.98 -6.65
CA LEU A 363 6.54 16.20 -6.31
C LEU A 363 7.77 16.70 -7.06
N ALA A 364 7.68 16.80 -8.38
CA ALA A 364 8.78 17.27 -9.21
C ALA A 364 9.22 18.70 -8.84
N ALA A 365 8.27 19.62 -8.66
CA ALA A 365 8.56 21.01 -8.29
C ALA A 365 9.25 21.09 -6.91
N GLY A 366 8.77 20.33 -5.92
CA GLY A 366 9.35 20.29 -4.60
C GLY A 366 10.75 19.67 -4.59
N VAL A 367 10.98 18.61 -5.36
CA VAL A 367 12.30 17.97 -5.52
C VAL A 367 13.27 18.91 -6.23
N VAL A 368 12.84 19.64 -7.28
CA VAL A 368 13.66 20.67 -7.93
C VAL A 368 14.03 21.76 -6.95
N TRP A 369 13.06 22.29 -6.19
CA TRP A 369 13.33 23.32 -5.20
C TRP A 369 14.30 22.82 -4.13
N MET A 370 14.06 21.65 -3.55
CA MET A 370 14.96 21.04 -2.56
C MET A 370 16.40 20.89 -3.11
N ARG A 371 16.52 20.42 -4.36
CA ARG A 371 17.83 20.32 -5.01
C ARG A 371 18.51 21.69 -5.15
N GLN A 372 17.81 22.73 -5.59
CA GLN A 372 18.37 24.08 -5.73
C GLN A 372 18.79 24.64 -4.37
N THR A 373 18.00 24.44 -3.33
CA THR A 373 18.34 24.85 -1.96
C THR A 373 19.65 24.19 -1.49
N ILE A 374 19.77 22.87 -1.68
CA ILE A 374 21.00 22.13 -1.29
C ILE A 374 22.21 22.57 -2.13
N LEU A 375 22.04 22.86 -3.40
CA LEU A 375 23.13 23.36 -4.25
C LEU A 375 23.57 24.77 -3.87
N ALA A 376 22.63 25.64 -3.41
CA ALA A 376 22.93 27.01 -3.01
C ALA A 376 23.65 27.09 -1.65
N HIS A 377 23.26 26.25 -0.68
CA HIS A 377 23.81 26.32 0.68
C HIS A 377 24.91 25.27 0.95
N GLY A 378 25.01 24.23 0.10
CA GLY A 378 25.99 23.16 0.27
C GLY A 378 25.82 22.39 1.57
N LEU A 379 26.91 22.19 2.32
CA LEU A 379 26.94 21.56 3.64
C LEU A 379 26.61 22.55 4.80
N HIS A 380 25.93 23.66 4.50
CA HIS A 380 25.39 24.62 5.48
C HIS A 380 23.87 24.75 5.32
N THR A 381 23.23 23.71 4.79
CA THR A 381 21.78 23.68 4.59
C THR A 381 21.07 23.54 5.94
N SER A 382 20.37 24.57 6.38
CA SER A 382 19.63 24.53 7.64
C SER A 382 18.31 23.79 7.50
N SER A 383 17.73 23.34 8.64
CA SER A 383 16.40 22.75 8.65
C SER A 383 15.34 23.72 8.12
N LEU A 384 15.51 25.03 8.34
CA LEU A 384 14.57 26.06 7.89
C LEU A 384 14.54 26.18 6.36
N ASP A 385 15.69 26.05 5.71
CA ASP A 385 15.80 26.13 4.24
C ASP A 385 15.03 24.99 3.56
N LEU A 386 14.86 23.86 4.24
CA LEU A 386 14.18 22.68 3.74
C LEU A 386 12.67 22.64 4.03
N ILE A 387 12.12 23.54 4.85
CA ILE A 387 10.70 23.52 5.22
C ILE A 387 9.80 23.61 3.99
N ALA A 388 9.97 24.65 3.18
CA ALA A 388 9.10 24.91 2.04
C ALA A 388 9.18 23.81 0.96
N PRO A 389 10.37 23.39 0.48
CA PRO A 389 10.44 22.30 -0.49
C PRO A 389 9.90 20.97 0.05
N GLN A 390 10.12 20.66 1.34
CA GLN A 390 9.59 19.44 1.95
C GLN A 390 8.07 19.45 2.08
N LEU A 391 7.45 20.58 2.42
CA LEU A 391 5.99 20.72 2.44
C LEU A 391 5.39 20.39 1.07
N ILE A 392 6.00 20.88 0.00
CA ILE A 392 5.53 20.65 -1.38
C ILE A 392 5.72 19.19 -1.79
N VAL A 393 6.91 18.62 -1.53
CA VAL A 393 7.17 17.19 -1.78
C VAL A 393 6.17 16.33 -1.02
N GLY A 394 5.99 16.61 0.28
CA GLY A 394 5.03 15.91 1.12
C GLY A 394 3.60 16.01 0.59
N CYS A 395 3.16 17.20 0.22
CA CYS A 395 1.83 17.41 -0.37
C CYS A 395 1.64 16.55 -1.63
N GLY A 396 2.62 16.51 -2.52
CA GLY A 396 2.61 15.63 -3.69
C GLY A 396 2.53 14.15 -3.32
N ILE A 397 3.32 13.69 -2.31
CA ILE A 397 3.26 12.30 -1.80
C ILE A 397 1.84 11.99 -1.30
N GLY A 398 1.27 12.81 -0.43
CA GLY A 398 -0.05 12.59 0.15
C GLY A 398 -1.15 12.58 -0.91
N MET A 399 -1.10 13.52 -1.85
CA MET A 399 -2.05 13.58 -2.97
C MET A 399 -1.97 12.37 -3.91
N MET A 400 -0.83 11.68 -3.96
CA MET A 400 -0.63 10.51 -4.81
C MET A 400 -1.17 9.22 -4.17
N ILE A 401 -0.86 8.96 -2.88
CA ILE A 401 -1.03 7.64 -2.26
C ILE A 401 -2.49 7.18 -2.31
N SER A 402 -3.41 7.90 -1.66
CA SER A 402 -4.80 7.44 -1.51
C SER A 402 -5.52 7.31 -2.84
N PRO A 403 -5.56 8.34 -3.73
CA PRO A 403 -6.27 8.22 -4.98
C PRO A 403 -5.68 7.18 -5.92
N LEU A 404 -4.35 6.96 -5.90
CA LEU A 404 -3.72 5.98 -6.79
C LEU A 404 -4.24 4.56 -6.54
N PHE A 405 -4.36 4.14 -5.27
CA PHE A 405 -4.94 2.84 -4.93
C PHE A 405 -6.41 2.75 -5.34
N ASP A 406 -7.20 3.81 -5.11
CA ASP A 406 -8.62 3.85 -5.47
C ASP A 406 -8.83 3.68 -6.98
N PHE A 407 -8.05 4.41 -7.80
CA PHE A 407 -8.14 4.32 -9.28
C PHE A 407 -7.77 2.93 -9.81
N ILE A 408 -6.78 2.28 -9.19
CA ILE A 408 -6.34 0.96 -9.62
C ILE A 408 -7.37 -0.09 -9.24
N LEU A 409 -7.85 -0.07 -7.99
CA LEU A 409 -8.83 -1.04 -7.50
C LEU A 409 -10.22 -0.86 -8.09
N ALA A 410 -10.58 0.35 -8.55
CA ALA A 410 -11.82 0.58 -9.30
C ALA A 410 -11.85 -0.13 -10.66
N SER A 411 -10.69 -0.53 -11.20
CA SER A 411 -10.60 -1.19 -12.50
C SER A 411 -10.77 -2.71 -12.46
N VAL A 412 -10.94 -3.30 -11.27
CA VAL A 412 -11.09 -4.75 -11.06
C VAL A 412 -12.44 -5.06 -10.43
N THR A 413 -12.93 -6.29 -10.63
CA THR A 413 -14.19 -6.77 -10.06
C THR A 413 -14.07 -7.01 -8.56
N ASP A 414 -15.20 -7.00 -7.83
CA ASP A 414 -15.22 -7.22 -6.37
C ASP A 414 -14.60 -8.58 -5.98
N ALA A 415 -14.75 -9.61 -6.81
CA ALA A 415 -14.12 -10.92 -6.61
C ALA A 415 -12.59 -10.88 -6.74
N GLU A 416 -12.04 -9.96 -7.51
CA GLU A 416 -10.60 -9.82 -7.78
C GLU A 416 -9.91 -8.86 -6.81
N VAL A 417 -10.65 -8.01 -6.09
CA VAL A 417 -10.08 -6.94 -5.24
C VAL A 417 -9.10 -7.48 -4.20
N GLY A 418 -9.38 -8.66 -3.61
CA GLY A 418 -8.47 -9.28 -2.63
C GLY A 418 -7.10 -9.62 -3.23
N SER A 419 -7.11 -10.26 -4.42
CA SER A 419 -5.89 -10.58 -5.17
C SER A 419 -5.19 -9.32 -5.67
N ALA A 420 -5.95 -8.37 -6.21
CA ALA A 420 -5.43 -7.11 -6.73
C ALA A 420 -4.72 -6.29 -5.65
N SER A 421 -5.33 -6.12 -4.47
CA SER A 421 -4.72 -5.38 -3.36
C SER A 421 -3.45 -6.06 -2.84
N GLY A 422 -3.42 -7.40 -2.78
CA GLY A 422 -2.22 -8.15 -2.41
C GLY A 422 -1.06 -7.90 -3.37
N VAL A 423 -1.31 -7.93 -4.68
CA VAL A 423 -0.29 -7.64 -5.71
C VAL A 423 0.16 -6.18 -5.67
N LEU A 424 -0.75 -5.21 -5.42
CA LEU A 424 -0.39 -3.80 -5.29
C LEU A 424 0.53 -3.55 -4.09
N ASN A 425 0.22 -4.15 -2.94
CA ASN A 425 1.08 -4.03 -1.75
C ASN A 425 2.45 -4.69 -1.97
N ALA A 426 2.50 -5.86 -2.63
CA ALA A 426 3.77 -6.48 -3.04
C ALA A 426 4.55 -5.57 -4.00
N GLY A 427 3.86 -4.92 -4.95
CA GLY A 427 4.42 -3.92 -5.85
C GLY A 427 4.99 -2.69 -5.13
N GLN A 428 4.29 -2.20 -4.08
CA GLN A 428 4.76 -1.13 -3.21
C GLN A 428 6.08 -1.48 -2.53
N GLN A 429 6.17 -2.66 -1.93
CA GLN A 429 7.37 -3.12 -1.24
C GLN A 429 8.54 -3.35 -2.21
N LEU A 430 8.24 -3.94 -3.38
CA LEU A 430 9.25 -4.11 -4.44
C LEU A 430 9.75 -2.76 -4.95
N GLY A 431 8.84 -1.81 -5.20
CA GLY A 431 9.19 -0.44 -5.58
C GLY A 431 10.13 0.18 -4.58
N GLY A 432 9.79 0.14 -3.28
CA GLY A 432 10.64 0.65 -2.21
C GLY A 432 12.05 0.03 -2.22
N ALA A 433 12.14 -1.29 -2.35
CA ALA A 433 13.44 -1.99 -2.39
C ALA A 433 14.27 -1.59 -3.63
N VAL A 434 13.63 -1.49 -4.80
CA VAL A 434 14.27 -1.03 -6.05
C VAL A 434 14.79 0.40 -5.90
N GLY A 435 13.98 1.29 -5.32
CA GLY A 435 14.35 2.70 -5.11
C GLY A 435 15.55 2.85 -4.19
N VAL A 436 15.53 2.19 -3.04
CA VAL A 436 16.67 2.17 -2.10
C VAL A 436 17.93 1.64 -2.78
N ALA A 437 17.82 0.57 -3.56
CA ALA A 437 18.97 -0.01 -4.27
C ALA A 437 19.49 0.91 -5.39
N ALA A 438 18.63 1.43 -6.26
CA ALA A 438 19.02 2.25 -7.40
C ALA A 438 19.57 3.61 -6.95
N VAL A 439 18.79 4.34 -6.13
CA VAL A 439 19.16 5.67 -5.65
C VAL A 439 20.36 5.58 -4.70
N GLY A 440 20.36 4.58 -3.81
CA GLY A 440 21.50 4.33 -2.92
C GLY A 440 22.79 4.01 -3.68
N THR A 441 22.73 3.21 -4.75
CA THR A 441 23.90 2.90 -5.59
C THR A 441 24.44 4.16 -6.25
N LEU A 442 23.58 4.98 -6.86
CA LEU A 442 23.99 6.24 -7.48
C LEU A 442 24.59 7.20 -6.44
N PHE A 443 23.90 7.38 -5.30
CA PHE A 443 24.35 8.27 -4.23
C PHE A 443 25.75 7.91 -3.74
N PHE A 444 25.96 6.67 -3.34
CA PHE A 444 27.26 6.26 -2.78
C PHE A 444 28.38 6.12 -3.82
N SER A 445 28.06 5.83 -5.10
CA SER A 445 29.07 5.88 -6.16
C SER A 445 29.54 7.31 -6.41
N THR A 446 28.62 8.27 -6.43
CA THR A 446 28.94 9.69 -6.57
C THR A 446 29.66 10.24 -5.34
N LEU A 447 29.23 9.83 -4.14
CA LEU A 447 29.83 10.28 -2.88
C LEU A 447 31.32 10.01 -2.81
N ARG A 448 31.78 8.86 -3.32
CA ARG A 448 33.22 8.49 -3.33
C ARG A 448 34.11 9.45 -4.11
N HIS A 449 33.57 10.14 -5.13
CA HIS A 449 34.34 10.96 -6.06
C HIS A 449 34.02 12.45 -5.96
N SER A 450 32.85 12.83 -5.50
CA SER A 450 32.31 14.19 -5.68
C SER A 450 31.67 14.82 -4.43
N GLY A 451 31.68 14.13 -3.28
CA GLY A 451 31.13 14.62 -2.02
C GLY A 451 29.60 14.57 -1.90
N PHE A 452 29.09 14.93 -0.71
CA PHE A 452 27.67 14.77 -0.33
C PHE A 452 26.71 15.60 -1.17
N VAL A 453 27.02 16.87 -1.42
CA VAL A 453 26.14 17.79 -2.17
C VAL A 453 25.92 17.30 -3.60
N THR A 454 26.99 16.85 -4.27
CA THR A 454 26.86 16.31 -5.62
C THR A 454 26.13 14.97 -5.62
N ALA A 455 26.39 14.13 -4.60
CA ALA A 455 25.74 12.82 -4.48
C ALA A 455 24.22 12.94 -4.30
N ILE A 456 23.75 13.82 -3.41
CA ILE A 456 22.31 14.05 -3.22
C ILE A 456 21.70 14.73 -4.46
N SER A 457 22.40 15.67 -5.07
CA SER A 457 21.93 16.33 -6.31
C SER A 457 21.69 15.33 -7.43
N HIS A 458 22.59 14.37 -7.68
CA HIS A 458 22.42 13.33 -8.69
C HIS A 458 21.28 12.37 -8.33
N ALA A 459 21.14 12.02 -7.05
CA ALA A 459 20.03 11.18 -6.59
C ALA A 459 18.67 11.84 -6.82
N LEU A 460 18.55 13.15 -6.55
CA LEU A 460 17.35 13.92 -6.82
C LEU A 460 17.07 14.08 -8.33
N VAL A 461 18.10 14.15 -9.18
CA VAL A 461 17.92 14.15 -10.64
C VAL A 461 17.38 12.80 -11.14
N LEU A 462 17.84 11.68 -10.56
CA LEU A 462 17.29 10.37 -10.90
C LEU A 462 15.80 10.30 -10.57
N GLU A 463 15.41 10.86 -9.42
CA GLU A 463 13.98 10.97 -9.05
C GLU A 463 13.18 11.79 -10.04
N LEU A 464 13.68 12.95 -10.43
CA LEU A 464 13.04 13.80 -11.44
C LEU A 464 12.90 13.08 -12.78
N ALA A 465 13.84 12.21 -13.15
CA ALA A 465 13.76 11.43 -14.38
C ALA A 465 12.62 10.39 -14.36
N THR A 466 12.10 10.01 -13.19
CA THR A 466 10.93 9.13 -13.09
C THR A 466 9.61 9.87 -13.35
N THR A 467 9.56 11.18 -13.20
CA THR A 467 8.35 12.01 -13.35
C THR A 467 7.67 11.86 -14.72
N PRO A 468 8.35 11.94 -15.87
CA PRO A 468 7.70 11.75 -17.17
C PRO A 468 7.10 10.36 -17.33
N LEU A 469 7.80 9.33 -16.85
CA LEU A 469 7.30 7.96 -16.88
C LEU A 469 6.03 7.83 -16.04
N LEU A 470 6.02 8.39 -14.84
CA LEU A 470 4.87 8.35 -13.94
C LEU A 470 3.66 9.10 -14.53
N LEU A 471 3.87 10.26 -15.17
CA LEU A 471 2.82 11.01 -15.88
C LEU A 471 2.20 10.19 -17.02
N VAL A 472 3.03 9.49 -17.81
CA VAL A 472 2.56 8.61 -18.87
C VAL A 472 1.73 7.46 -18.30
N LEU A 473 2.22 6.78 -17.26
CA LEU A 473 1.51 5.67 -16.61
C LEU A 473 0.17 6.12 -16.01
N ILE A 474 0.14 7.26 -15.32
CA ILE A 474 -1.09 7.85 -14.77
C ILE A 474 -2.07 8.17 -15.90
N SER A 475 -1.60 8.62 -17.05
CA SER A 475 -2.47 8.95 -18.19
C SER A 475 -3.19 7.73 -18.78
N LEU A 476 -2.71 6.51 -18.51
CA LEU A 476 -3.35 5.26 -18.90
C LEU A 476 -4.44 4.81 -17.91
N LEU A 477 -4.56 5.44 -16.74
CA LEU A 477 -5.62 5.18 -15.77
C LEU A 477 -6.96 5.79 -16.27
N PRO A 478 -8.13 5.27 -15.81
CA PRO A 478 -9.44 5.84 -16.14
C PRO A 478 -9.55 7.28 -15.65
N ARG A 479 -10.42 8.08 -16.25
CA ARG A 479 -10.58 9.49 -15.87
C ARG A 479 -11.17 9.66 -14.48
N HIS A 480 -12.12 8.81 -14.10
CA HIS A 480 -12.74 8.77 -12.78
C HIS A 480 -12.74 7.35 -12.22
N ALA A 481 -12.57 7.19 -10.93
CA ALA A 481 -12.57 5.88 -10.27
C ALA A 481 -13.93 5.16 -10.39
N ARG A 482 -15.05 5.91 -10.49
CA ARG A 482 -16.41 5.35 -10.66
C ARG A 482 -16.69 4.80 -12.05
N GLU A 483 -16.13 5.39 -13.11
CA GLU A 483 -16.29 4.90 -14.51
C GLU A 483 -15.73 3.48 -14.68
N GLY A 484 -14.70 3.11 -13.93
CA GLY A 484 -14.12 1.75 -13.94
C GLY A 484 -15.06 0.68 -13.38
N ARG A 485 -15.94 1.03 -12.42
CA ARG A 485 -16.92 0.10 -11.86
C ARG A 485 -18.13 -0.12 -12.79
N GLU A 486 -18.58 0.90 -13.50
CA GLU A 486 -19.70 0.78 -14.43
C GLU A 486 -19.35 -0.04 -15.68
N THR A 487 -18.12 0.10 -16.19
CA THR A 487 -17.67 -0.69 -17.37
C THR A 487 -17.39 -2.17 -17.03
N GLY A 488 -17.21 -2.53 -15.76
CA GLY A 488 -17.05 -3.92 -15.31
C GLY A 488 -18.37 -4.69 -15.18
N VAL A 489 -19.51 -4.00 -15.16
CA VAL A 489 -20.86 -4.60 -14.97
C VAL A 489 -21.60 -4.83 -16.29
N THR A 490 -21.17 -4.24 -17.40
CA THR A 490 -21.90 -4.29 -18.68
C THR A 490 -21.34 -5.27 -19.69
N ALA A 491 -21.14 -6.52 -19.30
CA ALA A 491 -21.05 -7.65 -20.24
C ALA A 491 -21.80 -8.86 -19.71
N ILE A 492 -23.03 -8.63 -19.22
CA ILE A 492 -24.05 -9.66 -19.21
C ILE A 492 -24.87 -9.35 -20.46
N ASP A 493 -24.70 -10.16 -21.52
CA ASP A 493 -25.62 -10.16 -22.64
C ASP A 493 -27.04 -10.21 -22.07
N PRO A 494 -27.95 -9.31 -22.45
CA PRO A 494 -29.32 -9.40 -22.03
C PRO A 494 -29.84 -10.79 -22.47
N PRO A 495 -30.62 -11.47 -21.63
CA PRO A 495 -31.16 -12.76 -22.02
C PRO A 495 -31.88 -12.55 -23.36
N THR A 496 -31.51 -13.36 -24.35
CA THR A 496 -32.14 -13.42 -25.69
C THR A 496 -33.64 -13.60 -25.51
N GLY A 497 -34.40 -12.52 -25.56
CA GLY A 497 -35.86 -12.50 -25.32
C GLY A 497 -36.41 -11.20 -24.73
N ALA A 498 -35.61 -10.20 -24.41
CA ALA A 498 -36.16 -8.90 -23.97
C ALA A 498 -36.71 -8.14 -25.20
N ALA A 499 -38.03 -7.96 -25.26
CA ALA A 499 -38.68 -7.19 -26.30
C ALA A 499 -38.19 -5.74 -26.30
N VAL A 500 -37.67 -5.30 -27.42
CA VAL A 500 -37.26 -3.90 -27.65
C VAL A 500 -38.55 -3.07 -27.76
N ILE A 501 -38.86 -2.24 -26.76
CA ILE A 501 -39.97 -1.32 -26.80
C ILE A 501 -39.61 -0.15 -27.71
N HIS A 502 -40.26 -0.04 -28.87
CA HIS A 502 -40.14 1.13 -29.74
C HIS A 502 -40.81 2.35 -29.11
N GLU A 503 -40.18 3.50 -29.20
CA GLU A 503 -40.61 4.79 -28.62
C GLU A 503 -42.00 5.29 -29.10
N THR A 504 -42.51 4.65 -30.15
CA THR A 504 -43.80 4.99 -30.77
C THR A 504 -45.06 4.43 -30.07
N ASP A 505 -44.90 3.56 -29.05
CA ASP A 505 -46.01 2.90 -28.39
C ASP A 505 -46.41 3.50 -27.01
N VAL A 506 -46.03 4.74 -26.76
CA VAL A 506 -46.36 5.44 -25.50
C VAL A 506 -47.77 6.03 -25.56
N ILE A 507 -48.68 5.49 -24.76
CA ILE A 507 -50.08 5.96 -24.63
C ILE A 507 -50.22 6.70 -23.29
N GLY A 508 -49.79 7.98 -23.22
CA GLY A 508 -49.95 8.85 -22.06
C GLY A 508 -48.87 8.75 -20.99
N PRO A 509 -48.80 9.71 -20.05
CA PRO A 509 -47.77 9.78 -19.05
C PRO A 509 -47.84 8.61 -18.06
N GLY A 510 -46.81 7.77 -18.07
CA GLY A 510 -46.64 6.69 -17.09
C GLY A 510 -46.89 5.27 -17.55
N TYR A 511 -47.30 5.03 -18.80
CA TYR A 511 -47.56 3.68 -19.34
C TYR A 511 -46.93 3.46 -20.72
N ALA A 512 -46.51 2.24 -20.99
CA ALA A 512 -46.01 1.79 -22.32
C ALA A 512 -46.65 0.45 -22.67
N ARG A 513 -46.82 0.14 -23.95
CA ARG A 513 -47.41 -1.10 -24.44
C ARG A 513 -46.29 -2.09 -24.78
N ALA A 514 -46.27 -3.26 -24.15
CA ALA A 514 -45.45 -4.36 -24.51
C ALA A 514 -46.32 -5.60 -24.67
N ASP A 515 -46.18 -6.34 -25.76
CA ASP A 515 -46.92 -7.58 -26.06
C ASP A 515 -48.44 -7.51 -25.89
N GLY A 516 -49.05 -6.37 -26.23
CA GLY A 516 -50.49 -6.18 -26.17
C GLY A 516 -51.08 -5.84 -24.79
N GLN A 517 -50.25 -5.72 -23.76
CA GLN A 517 -50.68 -5.28 -22.41
C GLN A 517 -50.06 -3.93 -22.00
N LEU A 518 -50.83 -3.15 -21.20
CA LEU A 518 -50.38 -1.87 -20.64
C LEU A 518 -49.48 -2.10 -19.41
N VAL A 519 -48.23 -1.62 -19.48
CA VAL A 519 -47.24 -1.72 -18.38
C VAL A 519 -46.89 -0.32 -17.87
N LYS A 520 -46.86 -0.15 -16.54
CA LYS A 520 -46.49 1.13 -15.90
C LYS A 520 -45.04 1.46 -16.07
N LYS A 521 -44.70 2.63 -16.62
CA LYS A 521 -43.33 3.08 -16.82
C LYS A 521 -42.73 3.51 -15.48
N CYS A 522 -41.71 2.79 -14.98
CA CYS A 522 -40.94 3.24 -13.82
C CYS A 522 -39.99 4.36 -14.26
N PHE A 523 -40.33 5.60 -13.94
CA PHE A 523 -39.40 6.71 -14.00
C PHE A 523 -38.53 6.69 -12.74
N ALA A 524 -37.23 6.61 -12.92
CA ALA A 524 -36.28 6.98 -11.87
C ALA A 524 -36.39 8.50 -11.66
N GLY A 525 -36.97 8.89 -10.52
CA GLY A 525 -37.21 10.27 -10.19
C GLY A 525 -35.93 11.05 -10.03
N GLY A 526 -35.77 12.12 -10.81
CA GLY A 526 -34.94 13.25 -10.47
C GLY A 526 -35.88 14.33 -9.93
N ASP A 527 -35.75 14.65 -8.66
CA ASP A 527 -36.43 15.80 -8.07
C ASP A 527 -35.98 17.10 -8.71
N VAL A 528 -36.94 17.83 -9.26
CA VAL A 528 -36.82 19.26 -9.55
C VAL A 528 -37.79 19.95 -8.62
N SER A 529 -37.31 20.57 -7.60
CA SER A 529 -37.74 21.87 -7.03
C SER A 529 -36.69 22.38 -6.05
#